data_53eb7ddc36b4e06e616ccd6791274303
#
_entry.id   53eb7ddc36b4e06e616ccd6791274303
#
_cell.length_a   1.000
_cell.length_b   1.000
_cell.length_c   1.000
_cell.angle_alpha   90.00
_cell.angle_beta   90.00
_cell.angle_gamma   90.00
#
_symmetry.space_group_name_H-M   'P 1'
#
loop_
_entity.id
_entity.type
_entity.pdbx_description
1 polymer ?
#
loop_
_entity_poly.entity_id
_entity_poly.type
_entity_poly.pdbx_seq_one_letter_code
_entity_poly.pdbx_strand_id
1 'polypeptide(L)'
;MRKIAAAALCLMLCVGLAACAGRVLSSKEENTMRAETQHETVELKVVTSYGADDGNRKNYENAVEAYEASTGNRVLDDSSRASEEWRYKVFTDFETGSDPDVLFFFTNADAEPFIRAGKLVSIEEVRTMYPDYATNMKPAMIARAADGKHYAVPSTGYWENLFVNRQVLERSGVAVPGPDYTWEQFLEDCEKIKQAGFIPIACSLSEIPHYLFEFLIMNNGSLENQLELPRLENGQLVMDETAEKWIAALKDMKQLYDAGYFPANTMTATDSETVIQFAEGMAAFLVDGSWKCGYFAESYPQNLENYVVCCVPGKGERPATDTIGGISMGYFITRKAWNDPQKRAAAVEFVSQLTSDETLSTFVKTEITALKSGAVPKD
;
A
#
# COMPACT_ATOMS: atom_id res chain seq x y z
N MET A 1 -68.00 -10.99 -57.98
CA MET A 1 -67.76 -10.86 -56.57
C MET A 1 -66.32 -10.32 -56.28
N ARG A 2 -65.82 -9.33 -57.00
CA ARG A 2 -64.47 -8.78 -56.82
C ARG A 2 -64.40 -7.23 -56.81
N LYS A 3 -65.59 -6.57 -56.70
CA LYS A 3 -65.65 -5.09 -56.70
C LYS A 3 -66.31 -4.48 -55.38
N ILE A 4 -66.63 -5.28 -54.40
CA ILE A 4 -67.21 -4.81 -53.16
C ILE A 4 -66.18 -4.77 -51.96
N ALA A 5 -65.01 -5.41 -52.13
CA ALA A 5 -64.00 -5.45 -51.13
C ALA A 5 -63.06 -4.20 -51.10
N ALA A 6 -63.11 -3.36 -52.16
CA ALA A 6 -62.19 -2.19 -52.23
C ALA A 6 -62.79 -0.90 -51.65
N ALA A 7 -64.12 -0.84 -51.38
CA ALA A 7 -64.77 0.35 -50.83
C ALA A 7 -64.79 0.38 -49.25
N ALA A 8 -64.66 -0.79 -48.64
CA ALA A 8 -64.61 -0.86 -47.13
C ALA A 8 -63.23 -0.57 -46.54
N LEU A 9 -62.17 -0.64 -47.33
CA LEU A 9 -60.82 -0.40 -46.86
C LEU A 9 -60.45 1.09 -46.86
N CYS A 10 -61.09 1.91 -47.67
CA CYS A 10 -60.85 3.37 -47.70
C CYS A 10 -61.58 4.16 -46.60
N LEU A 11 -62.68 3.61 -46.03
CA LEU A 11 -63.40 4.30 -44.96
C LEU A 11 -62.80 4.10 -43.58
N MET A 12 -61.95 3.09 -43.34
CA MET A 12 -61.22 2.90 -42.07
C MET A 12 -59.93 3.68 -41.96
N LEU A 13 -59.40 4.21 -43.08
CA LEU A 13 -58.18 5.01 -43.05
C LEU A 13 -58.38 6.52 -42.77
N CYS A 14 -59.65 7.01 -42.86
CA CYS A 14 -59.93 8.44 -42.62
C CYS A 14 -60.33 8.75 -41.15
N VAL A 15 -60.58 7.77 -40.28
CA VAL A 15 -60.93 8.00 -38.88
C VAL A 15 -59.65 7.94 -37.98
N GLY A 16 -58.53 7.47 -38.52
CA GLY A 16 -57.27 7.37 -37.79
C GLY A 16 -56.39 8.64 -37.76
N LEU A 17 -56.76 9.67 -38.54
CA LEU A 17 -55.91 10.90 -38.67
C LEU A 17 -56.40 12.09 -37.82
N ALA A 18 -57.53 12.00 -37.16
CA ALA A 18 -58.07 13.09 -36.32
C ALA A 18 -57.68 12.96 -34.81
N ALA A 19 -57.05 11.85 -34.40
CA ALA A 19 -56.63 11.60 -32.99
C ALA A 19 -55.13 11.93 -32.74
N CYS A 20 -54.37 12.34 -33.71
CA CYS A 20 -52.93 12.59 -33.56
C CYS A 20 -52.55 14.09 -33.44
N ALA A 21 -53.52 15.02 -33.50
CA ALA A 21 -53.20 16.46 -33.39
C ALA A 21 -53.24 17.04 -31.95
N GLY A 22 -53.59 16.21 -30.97
CA GLY A 22 -53.71 16.66 -29.56
C GLY A 22 -52.60 16.21 -28.61
N ARG A 23 -51.56 15.54 -29.10
CA ARG A 23 -50.52 14.94 -28.24
C ARG A 23 -49.06 15.23 -28.63
N VAL A 24 -48.84 16.21 -29.50
CA VAL A 24 -47.46 16.57 -29.97
C VAL A 24 -46.78 17.61 -29.03
N LEU A 25 -47.48 18.12 -28.01
CA LEU A 25 -46.88 19.05 -27.05
C LEU A 25 -46.40 18.36 -25.74
N SER A 26 -46.72 17.07 -25.54
CA SER A 26 -46.28 16.32 -24.35
C SER A 26 -44.99 15.51 -24.61
N SER A 27 -44.64 15.20 -25.83
CA SER A 27 -43.43 14.39 -26.13
C SER A 27 -42.12 15.17 -26.20
N LYS A 28 -42.18 16.52 -26.15
CA LYS A 28 -41.00 17.35 -26.05
C LYS A 28 -40.55 17.56 -24.59
N GLU A 29 -41.45 17.48 -23.64
CA GLU A 29 -41.10 17.55 -22.21
C GLU A 29 -40.68 16.18 -21.67
N GLU A 30 -41.25 15.08 -22.14
CA GLU A 30 -40.79 13.72 -21.76
C GLU A 30 -39.45 13.34 -22.40
N ASN A 31 -39.10 13.88 -23.58
CA ASN A 31 -37.75 13.66 -24.14
C ASN A 31 -36.68 14.60 -23.55
N THR A 32 -37.07 15.65 -22.83
CA THR A 32 -36.12 16.51 -22.14
C THR A 32 -35.83 16.00 -20.71
N MET A 33 -36.69 15.14 -20.14
CA MET A 33 -36.44 14.48 -18.87
C MET A 33 -35.81 13.08 -19.01
N ARG A 34 -35.60 12.59 -20.25
CA ARG A 34 -34.92 11.31 -20.53
C ARG A 34 -33.56 11.48 -21.16
N ALA A 35 -33.03 12.70 -21.15
CA ALA A 35 -31.60 12.97 -21.25
C ALA A 35 -31.00 13.01 -19.83
N GLU A 36 -31.41 12.13 -18.91
CA GLU A 36 -30.51 11.59 -17.91
C GLU A 36 -29.39 10.92 -18.71
N THR A 37 -28.27 11.58 -18.77
CA THR A 37 -27.00 11.08 -19.23
C THR A 37 -26.91 9.61 -18.83
N GLN A 38 -26.99 8.69 -19.80
CA GLN A 38 -26.44 7.35 -19.61
C GLN A 38 -24.97 7.60 -19.29
N HIS A 39 -24.64 7.63 -18.02
CA HIS A 39 -23.25 7.65 -17.56
C HIS A 39 -22.69 6.32 -18.08
N GLU A 40 -21.91 6.37 -19.13
CA GLU A 40 -21.25 5.19 -19.66
C GLU A 40 -20.32 4.67 -18.55
N THR A 41 -20.58 3.46 -18.08
CA THR A 41 -19.78 2.84 -17.02
C THR A 41 -18.33 2.77 -17.44
N VAL A 42 -17.44 3.43 -16.72
CA VAL A 42 -16.00 3.37 -16.97
C VAL A 42 -15.40 2.25 -16.12
N GLU A 43 -14.58 1.42 -16.75
CA GLU A 43 -13.83 0.37 -16.09
C GLU A 43 -12.38 0.82 -15.89
N LEU A 44 -11.91 0.87 -14.65
CA LEU A 44 -10.53 1.20 -14.28
C LEU A 44 -9.77 -0.05 -13.89
N LYS A 45 -8.64 -0.33 -14.54
CA LYS A 45 -7.65 -1.29 -14.05
C LYS A 45 -6.83 -0.64 -12.94
N VAL A 46 -6.90 -1.18 -11.72
CA VAL A 46 -6.20 -0.67 -10.55
C VAL A 46 -5.27 -1.74 -10.02
N VAL A 47 -4.03 -1.36 -9.77
CA VAL A 47 -3.01 -2.21 -9.15
C VAL A 47 -2.57 -1.58 -7.84
N THR A 48 -2.65 -2.35 -6.75
CA THR A 48 -2.19 -1.90 -5.43
C THR A 48 -1.39 -2.99 -4.71
N SER A 49 -0.76 -2.62 -3.60
CA SER A 49 -0.09 -3.54 -2.68
C SER A 49 -1.04 -4.16 -1.65
N TYR A 50 -2.31 -3.79 -1.63
CA TYR A 50 -3.30 -4.31 -0.67
C TYR A 50 -3.70 -5.74 -1.05
N GLY A 51 -2.79 -6.71 -0.83
CA GLY A 51 -3.04 -8.14 -1.01
C GLY A 51 -3.85 -8.76 0.13
N ALA A 52 -4.04 -10.08 0.08
CA ALA A 52 -4.90 -10.80 1.02
C ALA A 52 -4.42 -10.74 2.48
N ASP A 53 -3.12 -10.57 2.71
CA ASP A 53 -2.48 -10.50 4.03
C ASP A 53 -2.11 -9.08 4.47
N ASP A 54 -2.59 -8.05 3.75
CA ASP A 54 -2.42 -6.66 4.14
C ASP A 54 -3.49 -6.24 5.15
N GLY A 55 -3.09 -5.61 6.24
CA GLY A 55 -4.00 -5.17 7.30
C GLY A 55 -5.03 -4.10 6.85
N ASN A 56 -4.80 -3.44 5.71
CA ASN A 56 -5.72 -2.48 5.11
C ASN A 56 -6.53 -3.08 3.94
N ARG A 57 -6.39 -4.37 3.63
CA ARG A 57 -7.13 -5.00 2.52
C ARG A 57 -8.63 -4.74 2.61
N LYS A 58 -9.23 -4.95 3.78
CA LYS A 58 -10.67 -4.76 3.98
C LYS A 58 -11.09 -3.28 3.86
N ASN A 59 -10.25 -2.35 4.35
CA ASN A 59 -10.51 -0.92 4.21
C ASN A 59 -10.46 -0.49 2.74
N TYR A 60 -9.51 -1.02 1.97
CA TYR A 60 -9.42 -0.81 0.53
C TYR A 60 -10.64 -1.35 -0.22
N GLU A 61 -11.06 -2.58 0.04
CA GLU A 61 -12.26 -3.18 -0.56
C GLU A 61 -13.52 -2.34 -0.28
N ASN A 62 -13.72 -1.91 0.96
CA ASN A 62 -14.84 -1.05 1.33
C ASN A 62 -14.80 0.29 0.59
N ALA A 63 -13.62 0.88 0.40
CA ALA A 63 -13.45 2.13 -0.34
C ALA A 63 -13.74 1.95 -1.84
N VAL A 64 -13.33 0.82 -2.43
CA VAL A 64 -13.67 0.45 -3.83
C VAL A 64 -15.16 0.26 -3.99
N GLU A 65 -15.82 -0.50 -3.10
CA GLU A 65 -17.27 -0.70 -3.12
C GLU A 65 -18.01 0.64 -3.02
N ALA A 66 -17.57 1.55 -2.15
CA ALA A 66 -18.15 2.89 -2.02
C ALA A 66 -17.96 3.72 -3.29
N TYR A 67 -16.82 3.65 -3.94
CA TYR A 67 -16.56 4.31 -5.22
C TYR A 67 -17.47 3.77 -6.33
N GLU A 68 -17.58 2.45 -6.49
CA GLU A 68 -18.44 1.84 -7.49
C GLU A 68 -19.93 2.20 -7.26
N ALA A 69 -20.35 2.18 -6.00
CA ALA A 69 -21.73 2.53 -5.64
C ALA A 69 -22.07 4.00 -5.89
N SER A 70 -21.12 4.92 -5.67
CA SER A 70 -21.35 6.37 -5.82
C SER A 70 -21.27 6.84 -7.27
N THR A 71 -20.44 6.18 -8.10
CA THR A 71 -20.14 6.64 -9.48
C THR A 71 -20.80 5.79 -10.56
N GLY A 72 -21.14 4.54 -10.27
CA GLY A 72 -21.55 3.54 -11.27
C GLY A 72 -20.39 3.02 -12.14
N ASN A 73 -19.16 3.45 -11.87
CA ASN A 73 -17.95 2.93 -12.51
C ASN A 73 -17.59 1.55 -11.93
N ARG A 74 -16.63 0.86 -12.54
CA ARG A 74 -16.14 -0.43 -12.09
C ARG A 74 -14.64 -0.42 -11.92
N VAL A 75 -14.16 -1.19 -10.94
CA VAL A 75 -12.73 -1.38 -10.67
C VAL A 75 -12.35 -2.82 -11.01
N LEU A 76 -11.42 -2.99 -11.93
CA LEU A 76 -10.70 -4.24 -12.13
C LEU A 76 -9.50 -4.24 -11.18
N ASP A 77 -9.70 -4.82 -10.01
CA ASP A 77 -8.68 -4.92 -8.96
C ASP A 77 -7.68 -6.03 -9.28
N ASP A 78 -6.44 -5.65 -9.59
CA ASP A 78 -5.29 -6.55 -9.82
C ASP A 78 -4.26 -6.35 -8.70
N SER A 79 -4.74 -6.27 -7.46
CA SER A 79 -3.92 -6.04 -6.27
C SER A 79 -3.33 -7.33 -5.73
N SER A 80 -2.12 -7.25 -5.20
CA SER A 80 -1.41 -8.37 -4.61
C SER A 80 -0.55 -7.89 -3.45
N ARG A 81 -0.03 -8.82 -2.64
CA ARG A 81 0.92 -8.48 -1.57
C ARG A 81 2.13 -7.75 -2.14
N ALA A 82 2.61 -6.71 -1.45
CA ALA A 82 3.88 -6.06 -1.76
C ALA A 82 5.04 -7.04 -1.53
N SER A 83 5.49 -7.67 -2.62
CA SER A 83 6.63 -8.58 -2.67
C SER A 83 7.54 -8.20 -3.83
N GLU A 84 8.75 -8.72 -3.86
CA GLU A 84 9.63 -8.53 -5.01
C GLU A 84 9.00 -9.03 -6.32
N GLU A 85 8.27 -10.15 -6.28
CA GLU A 85 7.58 -10.70 -7.44
C GLU A 85 6.49 -9.74 -7.95
N TRP A 86 5.67 -9.18 -7.05
CA TRP A 86 4.68 -8.17 -7.40
C TRP A 86 5.33 -6.92 -7.98
N ARG A 87 6.44 -6.47 -7.39
CA ARG A 87 7.20 -5.32 -7.87
C ARG A 87 7.72 -5.55 -9.30
N TYR A 88 8.32 -6.72 -9.59
CA TYR A 88 8.75 -7.09 -10.92
C TYR A 88 7.59 -7.20 -11.91
N LYS A 89 6.41 -7.70 -11.48
CA LYS A 89 5.20 -7.71 -12.30
C LYS A 89 4.81 -6.29 -12.71
N VAL A 90 4.81 -5.33 -11.79
CA VAL A 90 4.49 -3.93 -12.10
C VAL A 90 5.47 -3.37 -13.16
N PHE A 91 6.77 -3.58 -13.02
CA PHE A 91 7.75 -3.17 -14.04
C PHE A 91 7.44 -3.81 -15.39
N THR A 92 7.18 -5.10 -15.43
CA THR A 92 6.86 -5.85 -16.65
C THR A 92 5.57 -5.34 -17.31
N ASP A 93 4.54 -5.02 -16.55
CA ASP A 93 3.29 -4.47 -17.06
C ASP A 93 3.53 -3.14 -17.79
N PHE A 94 4.38 -2.26 -17.24
CA PHE A 94 4.74 -0.99 -17.90
C PHE A 94 5.62 -1.18 -19.14
N GLU A 95 6.54 -2.14 -19.13
CA GLU A 95 7.40 -2.45 -20.28
C GLU A 95 6.60 -3.05 -21.45
N THR A 96 5.60 -3.88 -21.15
CA THR A 96 4.77 -4.55 -22.17
C THR A 96 3.57 -3.73 -22.62
N GLY A 97 3.35 -2.54 -22.05
CA GLY A 97 2.20 -1.67 -22.38
C GLY A 97 0.89 -2.11 -21.73
N SER A 98 0.96 -3.00 -20.75
CA SER A 98 -0.18 -3.43 -19.91
C SER A 98 -0.43 -2.50 -18.73
N ASP A 99 0.03 -1.24 -18.83
CA ASP A 99 -0.06 -0.23 -17.77
C ASP A 99 -1.46 -0.24 -17.13
N PRO A 100 -1.60 -0.19 -15.79
CA PRO A 100 -2.88 0.04 -15.13
C PRO A 100 -3.41 1.45 -15.44
N ASP A 101 -4.63 1.75 -15.05
CA ASP A 101 -5.17 3.12 -15.10
C ASP A 101 -4.75 3.90 -13.84
N VAL A 102 -4.79 3.24 -12.68
CA VAL A 102 -4.29 3.76 -11.39
C VAL A 102 -3.35 2.73 -10.78
N LEU A 103 -2.25 3.22 -10.24
CA LEU A 103 -1.22 2.43 -9.57
C LEU A 103 -0.99 2.95 -8.15
N PHE A 104 -1.10 2.11 -7.13
CA PHE A 104 -0.59 2.39 -5.79
C PHE A 104 0.77 1.71 -5.63
N PHE A 105 1.83 2.50 -5.50
CA PHE A 105 3.20 2.00 -5.57
C PHE A 105 4.17 2.87 -4.78
N PHE A 106 5.41 2.41 -4.66
CA PHE A 106 6.48 3.15 -4.01
C PHE A 106 6.75 4.49 -4.71
N THR A 107 6.99 5.53 -3.90
CA THR A 107 7.22 6.91 -4.38
C THR A 107 8.69 7.28 -4.45
N ASN A 108 9.58 6.35 -4.13
CA ASN A 108 11.03 6.48 -4.13
C ASN A 108 11.65 6.20 -5.51
N ALA A 109 12.89 5.70 -5.53
CA ALA A 109 13.63 5.35 -6.74
C ALA A 109 12.89 4.37 -7.67
N ASP A 110 11.95 3.58 -7.16
CA ASP A 110 11.19 2.61 -7.95
C ASP A 110 10.21 3.28 -8.93
N ALA A 111 9.66 4.46 -8.60
CA ALA A 111 8.80 5.20 -9.52
C ALA A 111 9.57 5.95 -10.61
N GLU A 112 10.85 6.24 -10.40
CA GLU A 112 11.65 7.07 -11.29
C GLU A 112 11.75 6.54 -12.74
N PRO A 113 11.88 5.22 -13.01
CA PRO A 113 11.83 4.69 -14.37
C PRO A 113 10.53 5.04 -15.11
N PHE A 114 9.37 4.94 -14.43
CA PHE A 114 8.06 5.26 -15.00
C PHE A 114 7.90 6.76 -15.25
N ILE A 115 8.40 7.59 -14.33
CA ILE A 115 8.40 9.05 -14.44
C ILE A 115 9.26 9.48 -15.63
N ARG A 116 10.50 8.99 -15.74
CA ARG A 116 11.39 9.30 -16.87
C ARG A 116 10.88 8.82 -18.22
N ALA A 117 10.15 7.70 -18.23
CA ALA A 117 9.50 7.19 -19.43
C ALA A 117 8.20 7.94 -19.80
N GLY A 118 7.78 8.94 -19.00
CA GLY A 118 6.55 9.71 -19.22
C GLY A 118 5.27 8.88 -19.04
N LYS A 119 5.33 7.79 -18.28
CA LYS A 119 4.21 6.87 -18.06
C LYS A 119 3.25 7.34 -16.97
N LEU A 120 3.67 8.29 -16.12
CA LEU A 120 2.89 8.82 -15.02
C LEU A 120 2.55 10.30 -15.25
N VAL A 121 1.53 10.78 -14.56
CA VAL A 121 1.06 12.18 -14.65
C VAL A 121 1.37 12.90 -13.35
N SER A 122 1.94 14.09 -13.43
CA SER A 122 2.25 14.85 -12.22
C SER A 122 0.99 15.46 -11.59
N ILE A 123 1.00 15.61 -10.28
CA ILE A 123 -0.07 16.29 -9.52
C ILE A 123 -0.27 17.72 -10.04
N GLU A 124 0.81 18.41 -10.42
CA GLU A 124 0.75 19.73 -11.01
C GLU A 124 -0.04 19.74 -12.32
N GLU A 125 0.17 18.75 -13.18
CA GLU A 125 -0.59 18.60 -14.43
C GLU A 125 -2.06 18.28 -14.15
N VAL A 126 -2.36 17.36 -13.23
CA VAL A 126 -3.74 17.06 -12.83
C VAL A 126 -4.44 18.32 -12.33
N ARG A 127 -3.79 19.14 -11.51
CA ARG A 127 -4.34 20.38 -10.96
C ARG A 127 -4.67 21.44 -12.00
N THR A 128 -4.15 21.36 -13.23
CA THR A 128 -4.56 22.28 -14.29
C THR A 128 -6.02 22.13 -14.67
N MET A 129 -6.59 20.93 -14.48
CA MET A 129 -8.00 20.60 -14.78
C MET A 129 -8.83 20.36 -13.51
N TYR A 130 -8.19 19.89 -12.44
CA TYR A 130 -8.81 19.52 -11.16
C TYR A 130 -8.06 20.24 -10.02
N PRO A 131 -8.32 21.54 -9.80
CA PRO A 131 -7.51 22.37 -8.89
C PRO A 131 -7.42 21.86 -7.44
N ASP A 132 -8.47 21.17 -6.98
CA ASP A 132 -8.57 20.66 -5.61
C ASP A 132 -7.90 19.28 -5.41
N TYR A 133 -7.34 18.68 -6.48
CA TYR A 133 -6.72 17.36 -6.41
C TYR A 133 -5.58 17.32 -5.38
N ALA A 134 -5.67 16.40 -4.41
CA ALA A 134 -4.69 16.19 -3.34
C ALA A 134 -4.38 17.43 -2.47
N THR A 135 -5.29 18.41 -2.39
CA THR A 135 -5.08 19.62 -1.56
C THR A 135 -5.29 19.37 -0.07
N ASN A 136 -5.92 18.27 0.30
CA ASN A 136 -6.08 17.82 1.68
C ASN A 136 -4.79 17.20 2.27
N MET A 137 -3.78 16.90 1.45
CA MET A 137 -2.50 16.32 1.89
C MET A 137 -1.55 17.39 2.43
N LYS A 138 -0.75 17.03 3.46
CA LYS A 138 0.38 17.84 3.92
C LYS A 138 1.43 17.92 2.81
N PRO A 139 1.86 19.09 2.33
CA PRO A 139 2.80 19.20 1.21
C PRO A 139 4.13 18.47 1.47
N ALA A 140 4.61 18.47 2.70
CA ALA A 140 5.86 17.79 3.08
C ALA A 140 5.76 16.25 3.03
N MET A 141 4.55 15.70 2.96
CA MET A 141 4.31 14.25 2.87
C MET A 141 4.11 13.77 1.42
N ILE A 142 4.05 14.67 0.44
CA ILE A 142 3.98 14.31 -0.98
C ILE A 142 5.42 14.20 -1.50
N ALA A 143 5.83 13.00 -1.88
CA ALA A 143 7.18 12.75 -2.35
C ALA A 143 7.50 13.56 -3.62
N ARG A 144 8.71 14.12 -3.66
CA ARG A 144 9.22 14.88 -4.79
C ARG A 144 10.11 14.00 -5.65
N ALA A 145 9.81 13.90 -6.94
CA ALA A 145 10.61 13.16 -7.90
C ALA A 145 11.90 13.92 -8.30
N ALA A 146 12.81 13.22 -8.99
CA ALA A 146 14.08 13.79 -9.41
C ALA A 146 13.93 14.99 -10.36
N ASP A 147 12.84 15.08 -11.12
CA ASP A 147 12.50 16.24 -11.99
C ASP A 147 11.92 17.43 -11.23
N GLY A 148 11.76 17.30 -9.91
CA GLY A 148 11.25 18.34 -9.02
C GLY A 148 9.74 18.42 -8.90
N LYS A 149 8.97 17.56 -9.58
CA LYS A 149 7.51 17.49 -9.52
C LYS A 149 7.02 16.42 -8.53
N HIS A 150 5.72 16.40 -8.31
CA HIS A 150 5.03 15.42 -7.48
C HIS A 150 4.12 14.55 -8.35
N TYR A 151 4.10 13.23 -8.11
CA TYR A 151 3.37 12.30 -8.97
C TYR A 151 2.36 11.45 -8.22
N ALA A 152 2.64 11.10 -6.96
CA ALA A 152 1.78 10.25 -6.16
C ALA A 152 1.02 11.02 -5.10
N VAL A 153 -0.26 10.71 -4.95
CA VAL A 153 -1.04 11.15 -3.78
C VAL A 153 -0.83 10.14 -2.67
N PRO A 154 -0.21 10.53 -1.53
CA PRO A 154 0.04 9.61 -0.44
C PRO A 154 -1.27 9.09 0.17
N SER A 155 -1.24 7.87 0.66
CA SER A 155 -2.30 7.29 1.48
C SER A 155 -1.93 7.45 2.96
N THR A 156 -1.42 6.38 3.56
CA THR A 156 -0.91 6.36 4.93
C THR A 156 0.60 6.20 4.93
N GLY A 157 1.24 6.58 6.03
CA GLY A 157 2.62 6.25 6.28
C GLY A 157 2.75 5.00 7.15
N TYR A 158 3.96 4.59 7.38
CA TYR A 158 4.31 3.40 8.14
C TYR A 158 5.34 3.71 9.22
N TRP A 159 5.46 2.80 10.17
CA TRP A 159 6.58 2.72 11.09
C TRP A 159 7.01 1.26 11.21
N GLU A 160 8.29 1.05 11.51
CA GLU A 160 8.92 -0.25 11.74
C GLU A 160 9.52 -0.29 13.14
N ASN A 161 9.32 -1.40 13.82
CA ASN A 161 9.84 -1.62 15.16
C ASN A 161 9.90 -3.11 15.51
N LEU A 162 10.24 -3.40 16.75
CA LEU A 162 10.32 -4.74 17.31
C LEU A 162 8.95 -5.17 17.84
N PHE A 163 8.29 -6.09 17.18
CA PHE A 163 7.16 -6.82 17.74
C PHE A 163 7.65 -7.91 18.68
N VAL A 164 6.99 -8.04 19.81
CA VAL A 164 7.39 -8.94 20.90
C VAL A 164 6.19 -9.80 21.29
N ASN A 165 6.39 -11.12 21.37
CA ASN A 165 5.41 -12.04 21.91
C ASN A 165 5.62 -12.23 23.42
N ARG A 166 4.82 -11.54 24.23
CA ARG A 166 4.91 -11.53 25.70
C ARG A 166 4.85 -12.93 26.29
N GLN A 167 3.97 -13.78 25.79
CA GLN A 167 3.81 -15.15 26.32
C GLN A 167 5.06 -15.99 26.09
N VAL A 168 5.73 -15.83 24.95
CA VAL A 168 7.00 -16.51 24.66
C VAL A 168 8.09 -15.99 25.59
N LEU A 169 8.18 -14.67 25.80
CA LEU A 169 9.16 -14.09 26.74
C LEU A 169 8.95 -14.62 28.17
N GLU A 170 7.72 -14.60 28.67
CA GLU A 170 7.39 -15.08 30.00
C GLU A 170 7.81 -16.55 30.19
N ARG A 171 7.48 -17.40 29.22
CA ARG A 171 7.86 -18.83 29.22
C ARG A 171 9.36 -19.05 29.12
N SER A 172 10.10 -18.09 28.59
CA SER A 172 11.57 -18.10 28.48
C SER A 172 12.27 -17.42 29.66
N GLY A 173 11.54 -16.85 30.61
CA GLY A 173 12.09 -16.10 31.72
C GLY A 173 12.73 -14.77 31.31
N VAL A 174 12.23 -14.16 30.24
CA VAL A 174 12.71 -12.90 29.68
C VAL A 174 11.67 -11.81 29.93
N ALA A 175 12.11 -10.62 30.31
CA ALA A 175 11.23 -9.46 30.49
C ALA A 175 10.93 -8.78 29.14
N VAL A 176 9.78 -8.09 29.06
CA VAL A 176 9.47 -7.25 27.90
C VAL A 176 10.51 -6.11 27.80
N PRO A 177 11.11 -5.85 26.64
CA PRO A 177 12.11 -4.81 26.43
C PRO A 177 11.62 -3.42 26.85
N GLY A 178 12.48 -2.67 27.52
CA GLY A 178 12.28 -1.26 27.86
C GLY A 178 13.09 -0.32 26.95
N PRO A 179 13.03 1.00 27.20
CA PRO A 179 13.76 2.01 26.41
C PRO A 179 15.28 1.91 26.53
N ASP A 180 15.78 1.26 27.58
CA ASP A 180 17.22 1.07 27.82
C ASP A 180 17.72 -0.30 27.34
N TYR A 181 16.94 -0.99 26.49
CA TYR A 181 17.27 -2.33 26.02
C TYR A 181 18.46 -2.30 25.06
N THR A 182 19.56 -2.94 25.45
CA THR A 182 20.80 -2.93 24.69
C THR A 182 20.91 -4.15 23.75
N TRP A 183 21.80 -4.04 22.77
CA TRP A 183 22.12 -5.15 21.87
C TRP A 183 22.65 -6.38 22.62
N GLU A 184 23.49 -6.16 23.65
CA GLU A 184 24.05 -7.23 24.47
C GLU A 184 22.94 -7.97 25.24
N GLN A 185 22.00 -7.24 25.84
CA GLN A 185 20.82 -7.83 26.51
C GLN A 185 19.96 -8.60 25.54
N PHE A 186 19.77 -8.08 24.32
CA PHE A 186 19.01 -8.76 23.26
C PHE A 186 19.64 -10.11 22.90
N LEU A 187 20.97 -10.18 22.75
CA LEU A 187 21.68 -11.42 22.46
C LEU A 187 21.56 -12.45 23.62
N GLU A 188 21.68 -11.96 24.88
CA GLU A 188 21.48 -12.80 26.06
C GLU A 188 20.04 -13.36 26.13
N ASP A 189 19.06 -12.53 25.82
CA ASP A 189 17.65 -12.94 25.81
C ASP A 189 17.33 -13.89 24.66
N CYS A 190 17.91 -13.68 23.48
CA CYS A 190 17.82 -14.62 22.37
C CYS A 190 18.35 -16.01 22.80
N GLU A 191 19.45 -16.08 23.52
CA GLU A 191 20.00 -17.34 24.00
C GLU A 191 19.07 -18.03 25.01
N LYS A 192 18.48 -17.29 25.97
CA LYS A 192 17.48 -17.84 26.92
C LYS A 192 16.24 -18.36 26.20
N ILE A 193 15.73 -17.60 25.22
CA ILE A 193 14.56 -17.99 24.41
C ILE A 193 14.84 -19.27 23.65
N LYS A 194 16.02 -19.39 23.01
CA LYS A 194 16.46 -20.59 22.32
C LYS A 194 16.58 -21.79 23.27
N GLN A 195 17.16 -21.61 24.46
CA GLN A 195 17.28 -22.66 25.47
C GLN A 195 15.92 -23.12 26.00
N ALA A 196 14.91 -22.23 26.02
CA ALA A 196 13.53 -22.57 26.34
C ALA A 196 12.79 -23.33 25.22
N GLY A 197 13.42 -23.50 24.06
CA GLY A 197 12.87 -24.25 22.92
C GLY A 197 12.04 -23.41 21.97
N PHE A 198 12.13 -22.06 22.02
CA PHE A 198 11.47 -21.15 21.11
C PHE A 198 12.44 -20.59 20.07
N ILE A 199 11.89 -20.06 18.98
CA ILE A 199 12.63 -19.29 18.00
C ILE A 199 12.86 -17.89 18.55
N PRO A 200 14.10 -17.40 18.70
CA PRO A 200 14.34 -16.05 19.16
C PRO A 200 13.75 -15.00 18.24
N ILE A 201 14.05 -15.05 16.94
CA ILE A 201 13.71 -14.00 15.98
C ILE A 201 13.02 -14.64 14.76
N ALA A 202 11.78 -14.29 14.49
CA ALA A 202 11.10 -14.65 13.27
C ALA A 202 11.69 -13.80 12.12
N CYS A 203 12.44 -14.42 11.23
CA CYS A 203 13.10 -13.75 10.12
C CYS A 203 13.30 -14.72 8.97
N SER A 204 12.92 -14.33 7.76
CA SER A 204 13.25 -15.02 6.52
C SER A 204 14.57 -14.48 5.97
N LEU A 205 15.45 -15.38 5.52
CA LEU A 205 16.63 -15.05 4.71
C LEU A 205 16.49 -15.56 3.27
N SER A 206 15.34 -16.16 2.91
CA SER A 206 15.01 -16.43 1.51
C SER A 206 14.48 -15.21 0.78
N GLU A 207 13.96 -14.26 1.52
CA GLU A 207 13.60 -12.91 1.07
C GLU A 207 14.58 -11.90 1.67
N ILE A 208 14.53 -10.62 1.25
CA ILE A 208 15.45 -9.59 1.75
C ILE A 208 14.99 -9.14 3.15
N PRO A 209 15.76 -9.41 4.22
CA PRO A 209 15.37 -9.08 5.59
C PRO A 209 15.67 -7.60 5.92
N HIS A 210 15.18 -6.67 5.07
CA HIS A 210 15.57 -5.26 5.12
C HIS A 210 15.13 -4.57 6.41
N TYR A 211 13.96 -4.87 6.98
CA TYR A 211 13.48 -4.26 8.23
C TYR A 211 14.51 -4.41 9.37
N LEU A 212 14.93 -5.64 9.67
CA LEU A 212 15.97 -5.87 10.68
C LEU A 212 17.32 -5.26 10.25
N PHE A 213 17.67 -5.38 8.97
CA PHE A 213 18.97 -4.96 8.46
C PHE A 213 19.17 -3.44 8.53
N GLU A 214 18.13 -2.64 8.29
CA GLU A 214 18.15 -1.18 8.40
C GLU A 214 18.52 -0.74 9.82
N PHE A 215 17.92 -1.34 10.84
CA PHE A 215 18.29 -1.08 12.23
C PHE A 215 19.72 -1.51 12.56
N LEU A 216 20.22 -2.61 11.97
CA LEU A 216 21.60 -3.02 12.15
C LEU A 216 22.60 -2.05 11.54
N ILE A 217 22.28 -1.42 10.39
CA ILE A 217 23.12 -0.36 9.81
C ILE A 217 23.15 0.84 10.78
N MET A 218 22.00 1.29 11.27
CA MET A 218 21.90 2.38 12.24
C MET A 218 22.66 2.07 13.53
N ASN A 219 22.60 0.83 14.00
CA ASN A 219 23.34 0.37 15.19
C ASN A 219 24.86 0.40 15.03
N ASN A 220 25.38 0.27 13.82
CA ASN A 220 26.80 0.30 13.52
C ASN A 220 27.29 1.64 12.98
N GLY A 221 26.38 2.57 12.69
CA GLY A 221 26.66 3.86 12.11
C GLY A 221 25.71 4.94 12.59
N SER A 222 25.00 5.53 11.64
CA SER A 222 24.03 6.60 11.87
C SER A 222 22.83 6.44 10.94
N LEU A 223 21.83 7.32 11.08
CA LEU A 223 20.71 7.42 10.15
C LEU A 223 21.21 7.74 8.73
N GLU A 224 22.21 8.61 8.59
CA GLU A 224 22.79 8.96 7.29
C GLU A 224 23.37 7.72 6.60
N ASN A 225 24.11 6.87 7.33
CA ASN A 225 24.67 5.64 6.77
C ASN A 225 23.60 4.63 6.34
N GLN A 226 22.42 4.62 7.00
CA GLN A 226 21.30 3.79 6.58
C GLN A 226 20.63 4.31 5.31
N LEU A 227 20.57 5.63 5.12
CA LEU A 227 19.97 6.26 3.93
C LEU A 227 20.90 6.23 2.70
N GLU A 228 22.20 5.98 2.88
CA GLU A 228 23.19 5.93 1.82
C GLU A 228 23.50 4.50 1.40
N LEU A 229 23.49 4.23 0.09
CA LEU A 229 23.93 2.93 -0.44
C LEU A 229 25.44 2.88 -0.61
N PRO A 230 26.07 1.72 -0.33
CA PRO A 230 27.48 1.49 -0.68
C PRO A 230 27.72 1.69 -2.18
N ARG A 231 28.77 2.41 -2.52
CA ARG A 231 29.08 2.76 -3.90
C ARG A 231 29.89 1.67 -4.60
N LEU A 232 29.60 1.49 -5.87
CA LEU A 232 30.39 0.63 -6.76
C LEU A 232 31.09 1.49 -7.81
N GLU A 233 32.41 1.31 -7.97
CA GLU A 233 33.19 1.89 -9.04
C GLU A 233 33.80 0.76 -9.86
N ASN A 234 33.57 0.75 -11.18
CA ASN A 234 34.02 -0.32 -12.09
C ASN A 234 33.65 -1.74 -11.61
N GLY A 235 32.47 -1.91 -10.95
CA GLY A 235 32.01 -3.18 -10.41
C GLY A 235 32.69 -3.61 -9.09
N GLN A 236 33.49 -2.75 -8.48
CA GLN A 236 34.14 -2.99 -7.20
C GLN A 236 33.55 -2.09 -6.13
N LEU A 237 33.35 -2.65 -4.93
CA LEU A 237 32.88 -1.89 -3.78
C LEU A 237 33.92 -0.84 -3.36
N VAL A 238 33.49 0.42 -3.28
CA VAL A 238 34.29 1.49 -2.70
C VAL A 238 34.27 1.34 -1.20
N MET A 239 35.42 1.09 -0.61
CA MET A 239 35.59 0.98 0.84
C MET A 239 35.66 2.38 1.47
N ASP A 240 34.49 2.94 1.74
CA ASP A 240 34.28 4.18 2.48
C ASP A 240 33.52 3.91 3.80
N GLU A 241 33.24 4.94 4.55
CA GLU A 241 32.56 4.83 5.85
C GLU A 241 31.20 4.12 5.70
N THR A 242 30.39 4.46 4.70
CA THR A 242 29.09 3.82 4.45
C THR A 242 29.27 2.31 4.21
N ALA A 243 30.22 1.91 3.35
CA ALA A 243 30.49 0.49 3.10
C ALA A 243 30.94 -0.24 4.37
N GLU A 244 31.79 0.37 5.21
CA GLU A 244 32.23 -0.22 6.47
C GLU A 244 31.08 -0.46 7.44
N LYS A 245 30.10 0.48 7.55
CA LYS A 245 28.91 0.34 8.41
C LYS A 245 27.98 -0.76 7.91
N TRP A 246 27.75 -0.83 6.60
CA TRP A 246 26.96 -1.90 6.00
C TRP A 246 27.59 -3.28 6.19
N ILE A 247 28.91 -3.39 6.06
CA ILE A 247 29.64 -4.64 6.34
C ILE A 247 29.54 -5.01 7.81
N ALA A 248 29.59 -4.05 8.74
CA ALA A 248 29.39 -4.30 10.16
C ALA A 248 27.98 -4.82 10.46
N ALA A 249 26.94 -4.25 9.83
CA ALA A 249 25.58 -4.73 9.93
C ALA A 249 25.41 -6.17 9.38
N LEU A 250 26.06 -6.50 8.27
CA LEU A 250 26.09 -7.87 7.73
C LEU A 250 26.78 -8.85 8.68
N LYS A 251 27.81 -8.42 9.41
CA LYS A 251 28.44 -9.24 10.46
C LYS A 251 27.51 -9.50 11.63
N ASP A 252 26.74 -8.51 12.06
CA ASP A 252 25.72 -8.69 13.11
C ASP A 252 24.63 -9.67 12.64
N MET A 253 24.12 -9.53 11.40
CA MET A 253 23.17 -10.47 10.81
C MET A 253 23.73 -11.88 10.78
N LYS A 254 24.99 -12.03 10.36
CA LYS A 254 25.68 -13.31 10.36
C LYS A 254 25.84 -13.88 11.75
N GLN A 255 26.11 -13.06 12.76
CA GLN A 255 26.21 -13.48 14.17
C GLN A 255 24.87 -14.08 14.65
N LEU A 256 23.74 -13.42 14.35
CA LEU A 256 22.41 -13.93 14.71
C LEU A 256 22.13 -15.30 14.01
N TYR A 257 22.49 -15.41 12.75
CA TYR A 257 22.34 -16.65 11.98
C TYR A 257 23.22 -17.77 12.54
N ASP A 258 24.52 -17.54 12.75
CA ASP A 258 25.46 -18.53 13.26
C ASP A 258 25.10 -18.98 14.69
N ALA A 259 24.53 -18.10 15.50
CA ALA A 259 24.00 -18.42 16.81
C ALA A 259 22.72 -19.25 16.78
N GLY A 260 22.08 -19.41 15.59
CA GLY A 260 20.83 -20.15 15.42
C GLY A 260 19.64 -19.43 16.08
N TYR A 261 19.58 -18.10 15.97
CA TYR A 261 18.49 -17.31 16.52
C TYR A 261 17.33 -17.12 15.52
N PHE A 262 17.53 -17.50 14.27
CA PHE A 262 16.48 -17.54 13.25
C PHE A 262 15.83 -18.92 13.15
N PRO A 263 14.66 -19.05 12.48
CA PRO A 263 14.05 -20.35 12.21
C PRO A 263 15.02 -21.31 11.50
N ALA A 264 14.95 -22.59 11.79
CA ALA A 264 15.82 -23.59 11.16
C ALA A 264 15.69 -23.62 9.62
N ASN A 265 14.52 -23.22 9.10
CA ASN A 265 14.21 -23.12 7.68
C ASN A 265 14.31 -21.68 7.13
N THR A 266 14.98 -20.77 7.82
CA THR A 266 15.06 -19.33 7.46
C THR A 266 15.52 -19.08 6.03
N MET A 267 16.37 -19.96 5.47
CA MET A 267 16.89 -19.85 4.09
C MET A 267 15.86 -20.28 3.01
N THR A 268 14.72 -20.82 3.41
CA THR A 268 13.69 -21.34 2.49
C THR A 268 12.27 -20.91 2.85
N ALA A 269 12.04 -20.48 4.08
CA ALA A 269 10.76 -19.94 4.52
C ALA A 269 10.52 -18.57 3.91
N THR A 270 9.30 -18.30 3.49
CA THR A 270 8.87 -16.95 3.10
C THR A 270 8.75 -16.05 4.33
N ASP A 271 8.71 -14.73 4.11
CA ASP A 271 8.42 -13.77 5.17
C ASP A 271 7.09 -14.07 5.86
N SER A 272 6.02 -14.33 5.09
CA SER A 272 4.72 -14.69 5.66
C SER A 272 4.76 -15.93 6.55
N GLU A 273 5.54 -16.96 6.20
CA GLU A 273 5.69 -18.15 7.06
C GLU A 273 6.38 -17.84 8.38
N THR A 274 7.37 -16.93 8.39
CA THR A 274 8.03 -16.51 9.63
C THR A 274 7.15 -15.62 10.49
N VAL A 275 6.34 -14.75 9.87
CA VAL A 275 5.32 -13.95 10.57
C VAL A 275 4.28 -14.85 11.24
N ILE A 276 3.83 -15.92 10.60
CA ILE A 276 2.93 -16.93 11.20
C ILE A 276 3.59 -17.58 12.42
N GLN A 277 4.87 -17.93 12.36
CA GLN A 277 5.58 -18.50 13.51
C GLN A 277 5.59 -17.57 14.73
N PHE A 278 5.72 -16.25 14.50
CA PHE A 278 5.58 -15.24 15.54
C PHE A 278 4.14 -15.17 16.07
N ALA A 279 3.17 -15.08 15.16
CA ALA A 279 1.76 -14.93 15.52
C ALA A 279 1.21 -16.13 16.31
N GLU A 280 1.68 -17.33 16.03
CA GLU A 280 1.30 -18.56 16.74
C GLU A 280 2.08 -18.81 18.04
N GLY A 281 2.98 -17.90 18.42
CA GLY A 281 3.76 -18.01 19.65
C GLY A 281 4.88 -19.05 19.59
N MET A 282 5.42 -19.32 18.39
CA MET A 282 6.62 -20.13 18.21
C MET A 282 7.90 -19.28 18.26
N ALA A 283 7.80 -17.99 17.92
CA ALA A 283 8.90 -17.04 17.96
C ALA A 283 8.63 -15.87 18.93
N ALA A 284 9.71 -15.33 19.50
CA ALA A 284 9.64 -14.26 20.50
C ALA A 284 9.63 -12.86 19.91
N PHE A 285 10.50 -12.62 18.91
CA PHE A 285 10.73 -11.32 18.30
C PHE A 285 10.45 -11.34 16.80
N LEU A 286 9.93 -10.23 16.29
CA LEU A 286 9.75 -9.95 14.87
C LEU A 286 10.04 -8.47 14.64
N VAL A 287 10.96 -8.12 13.73
CA VAL A 287 11.12 -6.75 13.26
C VAL A 287 10.30 -6.58 12.00
N ASP A 288 9.25 -5.75 12.06
CA ASP A 288 8.30 -5.58 10.96
C ASP A 288 7.56 -4.23 11.13
N GLY A 289 6.63 -3.93 10.24
CA GLY A 289 5.97 -2.64 10.17
C GLY A 289 4.52 -2.61 10.69
N SER A 290 4.01 -1.39 10.80
CA SER A 290 2.67 -1.07 11.30
C SER A 290 1.54 -1.82 10.57
N TRP A 291 1.72 -2.19 9.31
CA TRP A 291 0.78 -3.00 8.52
C TRP A 291 0.47 -4.36 9.15
N LYS A 292 1.36 -4.91 9.98
CA LYS A 292 1.13 -6.17 10.70
C LYS A 292 0.13 -6.01 11.85
N CYS A 293 -0.06 -4.80 12.38
CA CYS A 293 -1.05 -4.59 13.44
C CYS A 293 -2.48 -4.96 13.00
N GLY A 294 -2.88 -4.51 11.79
CA GLY A 294 -4.18 -4.87 11.20
C GLY A 294 -4.28 -6.38 10.93
N TYR A 295 -3.23 -6.96 10.35
CA TYR A 295 -3.18 -8.40 10.08
C TYR A 295 -3.32 -9.25 11.35
N PHE A 296 -2.60 -8.90 12.43
CA PHE A 296 -2.73 -9.61 13.70
C PHE A 296 -4.10 -9.42 14.33
N ALA A 297 -4.69 -8.22 14.24
CA ALA A 297 -6.01 -7.96 14.77
C ALA A 297 -7.11 -8.77 14.07
N GLU A 298 -7.01 -8.98 12.78
CA GLU A 298 -7.97 -9.72 11.99
C GLU A 298 -7.77 -11.23 12.08
N SER A 299 -6.51 -11.70 11.90
CA SER A 299 -6.21 -13.12 11.77
C SER A 299 -5.94 -13.83 13.09
N TYR A 300 -5.48 -13.09 14.11
CA TYR A 300 -5.08 -13.64 15.43
C TYR A 300 -5.69 -12.85 16.61
N PRO A 301 -7.00 -12.51 16.59
CA PRO A 301 -7.61 -11.68 17.63
C PRO A 301 -7.47 -12.25 19.04
N GLN A 302 -7.40 -13.58 19.19
CA GLN A 302 -7.23 -14.26 20.47
C GLN A 302 -5.83 -14.07 21.08
N ASN A 303 -4.85 -13.63 20.29
CA ASN A 303 -3.44 -13.47 20.70
C ASN A 303 -3.02 -12.01 20.87
N LEU A 304 -3.91 -11.04 20.59
CA LEU A 304 -3.57 -9.60 20.58
C LEU A 304 -2.95 -9.11 21.90
N GLU A 305 -3.43 -9.61 23.04
CA GLU A 305 -2.90 -9.24 24.36
C GLU A 305 -1.44 -9.67 24.56
N ASN A 306 -0.97 -10.63 23.76
CA ASN A 306 0.39 -11.13 23.81
C ASN A 306 1.36 -10.32 22.94
N TYR A 307 0.87 -9.50 22.02
CA TYR A 307 1.74 -8.71 21.14
C TYR A 307 2.01 -7.33 21.76
N VAL A 308 3.28 -6.99 21.84
CA VAL A 308 3.75 -5.68 22.30
C VAL A 308 4.71 -5.14 21.24
N VAL A 309 4.66 -3.83 21.01
CA VAL A 309 5.64 -3.15 20.16
C VAL A 309 6.63 -2.44 21.03
N CYS A 310 7.91 -2.71 20.81
CA CYS A 310 9.04 -2.09 21.48
C CYS A 310 9.99 -1.50 20.43
N CYS A 311 10.90 -0.63 20.85
CA CYS A 311 11.96 -0.20 19.94
C CYS A 311 12.98 -1.33 19.74
N VAL A 312 13.60 -1.36 18.56
CA VAL A 312 14.72 -2.28 18.30
C VAL A 312 15.89 -1.94 19.22
N PRO A 313 16.57 -2.94 19.82
CA PRO A 313 17.62 -2.70 20.80
C PRO A 313 18.75 -1.83 20.24
N GLY A 314 19.19 -0.87 21.03
CA GLY A 314 20.30 0.00 20.68
C GLY A 314 21.65 -0.67 20.88
N LYS A 315 22.69 -0.20 20.15
CA LYS A 315 24.06 -0.71 20.22
C LYS A 315 25.04 0.44 20.50
N GLY A 316 25.96 0.22 21.43
CA GLY A 316 26.92 1.24 21.81
C GLY A 316 26.25 2.45 22.46
N GLU A 317 26.45 3.64 21.92
CA GLU A 317 25.84 4.88 22.42
C GLU A 317 24.41 5.12 21.90
N ARG A 318 23.94 4.32 20.94
CA ARG A 318 22.60 4.46 20.38
C ARG A 318 21.55 3.84 21.32
N PRO A 319 20.55 4.60 21.79
CA PRO A 319 19.49 4.08 22.65
C PRO A 319 18.45 3.30 21.85
N ALA A 320 17.67 2.46 22.52
CA ALA A 320 16.51 1.74 21.95
C ALA A 320 15.27 2.66 21.90
N THR A 321 15.36 3.79 21.22
CA THR A 321 14.28 4.79 21.12
C THR A 321 13.90 5.15 19.69
N ASP A 322 14.66 4.64 18.71
CA ASP A 322 14.45 4.99 17.31
C ASP A 322 13.38 4.13 16.66
N THR A 323 12.68 4.73 15.73
CA THR A 323 11.66 4.12 14.88
C THR A 323 11.97 4.51 13.45
N ILE A 324 12.03 3.55 12.54
CA ILE A 324 12.04 3.83 11.10
C ILE A 324 10.60 4.07 10.68
N GLY A 325 10.37 5.06 9.83
CA GLY A 325 9.02 5.32 9.35
C GLY A 325 8.93 6.53 8.43
N GLY A 326 7.82 6.66 7.77
CA GLY A 326 7.57 7.74 6.82
C GLY A 326 6.39 7.45 5.89
N ILE A 327 6.36 8.15 4.76
CA ILE A 327 5.43 7.91 3.66
C ILE A 327 6.24 7.39 2.48
N SER A 328 6.04 6.14 2.10
CA SER A 328 6.79 5.52 1.01
C SER A 328 5.94 5.16 -0.21
N MET A 329 4.62 5.18 -0.08
CA MET A 329 3.69 4.77 -1.14
C MET A 329 2.60 5.80 -1.38
N GLY A 330 2.05 5.78 -2.60
CA GLY A 330 0.93 6.64 -2.97
C GLY A 330 0.28 6.22 -4.28
N TYR A 331 -0.85 6.84 -4.61
CA TYR A 331 -1.62 6.60 -5.83
C TYR A 331 -1.10 7.46 -6.97
N PHE A 332 -0.72 6.82 -8.06
CA PHE A 332 -0.34 7.43 -9.32
C PHE A 332 -1.48 7.28 -10.34
N ILE A 333 -1.71 8.32 -11.13
CA ILE A 333 -2.52 8.24 -12.36
C ILE A 333 -1.56 8.00 -13.52
N THR A 334 -1.85 7.00 -14.36
CA THR A 334 -0.99 6.70 -15.51
C THR A 334 -1.28 7.63 -16.68
N ARG A 335 -0.29 7.83 -17.54
CA ARG A 335 -0.44 8.60 -18.78
C ARG A 335 -1.49 7.98 -19.70
N LYS A 336 -1.63 6.66 -19.68
CA LYS A 336 -2.64 5.93 -20.45
C LYS A 336 -4.06 6.36 -20.05
N ALA A 337 -4.38 6.32 -18.76
CA ALA A 337 -5.68 6.77 -18.25
C ALA A 337 -5.89 8.27 -18.46
N TRP A 338 -4.85 9.08 -18.30
CA TRP A 338 -4.93 10.54 -18.47
C TRP A 338 -5.29 10.96 -19.91
N ASN A 339 -4.81 10.24 -20.92
CA ASN A 339 -5.06 10.55 -22.32
C ASN A 339 -6.47 10.18 -22.78
N ASP A 340 -7.18 9.32 -22.06
CA ASP A 340 -8.59 9.00 -22.28
C ASP A 340 -9.47 9.91 -21.39
N PRO A 341 -10.33 10.77 -21.96
CA PRO A 341 -11.12 11.71 -21.13
C PRO A 341 -12.05 11.05 -20.12
N GLN A 342 -12.63 9.87 -20.43
CA GLN A 342 -13.51 9.16 -19.52
C GLN A 342 -12.71 8.51 -18.39
N LYS A 343 -11.63 7.81 -18.73
CA LYS A 343 -10.72 7.21 -17.74
C LYS A 343 -10.03 8.26 -16.87
N ARG A 344 -9.66 9.41 -17.44
CA ARG A 344 -9.09 10.54 -16.70
C ARG A 344 -10.01 10.99 -15.57
N ALA A 345 -11.27 11.28 -15.89
CA ALA A 345 -12.24 11.74 -14.90
C ALA A 345 -12.45 10.68 -13.82
N ALA A 346 -12.67 9.42 -14.23
CA ALA A 346 -12.87 8.30 -13.32
C ALA A 346 -11.65 8.04 -12.43
N ALA A 347 -10.41 8.11 -12.98
CA ALA A 347 -9.18 7.90 -12.21
C ALA A 347 -8.93 9.02 -11.19
N VAL A 348 -9.17 10.28 -11.56
CA VAL A 348 -9.07 11.42 -10.64
C VAL A 348 -10.07 11.29 -9.50
N GLU A 349 -11.33 10.94 -9.82
CA GLU A 349 -12.38 10.72 -8.83
C GLU A 349 -12.06 9.55 -7.91
N PHE A 350 -11.58 8.42 -8.47
CA PHE A 350 -11.14 7.26 -7.69
C PHE A 350 -10.04 7.62 -6.70
N VAL A 351 -8.94 8.22 -7.17
CA VAL A 351 -7.84 8.60 -6.28
C VAL A 351 -8.30 9.61 -5.24
N SER A 352 -9.11 10.61 -5.62
CA SER A 352 -9.63 11.62 -4.69
C SER A 352 -10.51 11.01 -3.59
N GLN A 353 -11.34 10.01 -3.93
CA GLN A 353 -12.18 9.32 -2.95
C GLN A 353 -11.35 8.41 -2.03
N LEU A 354 -10.40 7.63 -2.58
CA LEU A 354 -9.56 6.75 -1.80
C LEU A 354 -8.59 7.51 -0.88
N THR A 355 -8.25 8.74 -1.23
CA THR A 355 -7.38 9.61 -0.44
C THR A 355 -8.13 10.73 0.28
N SER A 356 -9.47 10.62 0.39
CA SER A 356 -10.28 11.54 1.17
C SER A 356 -10.03 11.40 2.67
N ASP A 357 -10.33 12.45 3.43
CA ASP A 357 -10.20 12.43 4.89
C ASP A 357 -11.07 11.31 5.52
N GLU A 358 -12.27 11.07 4.97
CA GLU A 358 -13.17 10.01 5.42
C GLU A 358 -12.57 8.63 5.19
N THR A 359 -12.12 8.34 3.97
CA THR A 359 -11.55 7.02 3.63
C THR A 359 -10.27 6.76 4.41
N LEU A 360 -9.31 7.70 4.38
CA LEU A 360 -8.02 7.49 5.04
C LEU A 360 -8.12 7.41 6.55
N SER A 361 -9.14 8.00 7.17
CA SER A 361 -9.38 7.81 8.60
C SER A 361 -9.65 6.35 8.98
N THR A 362 -10.07 5.50 8.04
CA THR A 362 -10.28 4.07 8.29
C THR A 362 -8.97 3.26 8.19
N PHE A 363 -7.96 3.77 7.48
CA PHE A 363 -6.66 3.12 7.28
C PHE A 363 -5.64 3.40 8.40
N VAL A 364 -5.73 4.58 9.03
CA VAL A 364 -4.65 5.06 9.93
C VAL A 364 -4.73 4.59 11.37
N LYS A 365 -5.45 3.52 11.71
CA LYS A 365 -5.55 3.04 13.11
C LYS A 365 -4.19 2.83 13.78
N THR A 366 -3.18 2.45 13.01
CA THR A 366 -1.83 2.14 13.49
C THR A 366 -0.76 2.81 12.64
N GLU A 367 -1.12 3.75 11.76
CA GLU A 367 -0.22 4.28 10.74
C GLU A 367 -0.08 5.80 10.81
N ILE A 368 0.86 6.36 10.05
CA ILE A 368 1.11 7.80 9.97
C ILE A 368 0.13 8.43 8.97
N THR A 369 -0.54 9.52 9.34
CA THR A 369 -1.45 10.22 8.44
C THR A 369 -0.77 11.33 7.63
N ALA A 370 -0.98 11.31 6.30
CA ALA A 370 -0.59 12.38 5.39
C ALA A 370 -1.60 13.55 5.37
N LEU A 371 -2.78 13.41 5.96
CA LEU A 371 -3.85 14.40 5.94
C LEU A 371 -3.51 15.67 6.72
N LYS A 372 -3.84 16.84 6.16
CA LYS A 372 -3.75 18.14 6.88
C LYS A 372 -4.65 18.20 8.11
N SER A 373 -5.82 17.58 8.03
CA SER A 373 -6.76 17.48 9.14
C SER A 373 -6.19 16.74 10.35
N GLY A 374 -5.15 15.90 10.12
CA GLY A 374 -4.66 15.00 11.14
C GLY A 374 -5.71 13.98 11.61
N ALA A 375 -6.67 13.67 10.72
CA ALA A 375 -7.73 12.73 11.04
C ALA A 375 -7.13 11.41 11.53
N VAL A 376 -7.50 11.06 12.75
CA VAL A 376 -7.20 9.77 13.38
C VAL A 376 -8.54 9.09 13.59
N PRO A 377 -8.64 7.76 13.46
CA PRO A 377 -9.87 7.05 13.74
C PRO A 377 -10.34 7.39 15.15
N LYS A 378 -11.63 7.60 15.25
CA LYS A 378 -12.27 7.64 16.55
C LYS A 378 -12.62 6.19 16.91
N ASP A 379 -11.77 5.55 17.72
CA ASP A 379 -11.92 4.23 18.36
C ASP A 379 -12.49 3.09 17.50
#